data_7b29d45256eb68f696ae9408bea51e6f
#
_entry.id   7b29d45256eb68f696ae9408bea51e6f
#
_cell.length_a   1.000
_cell.length_b   1.000
_cell.length_c   1.000
_cell.angle_alpha   90.00
_cell.angle_beta   90.00
_cell.angle_gamma   90.00
#
_symmetry.space_group_name_H-M   'P 1'
#
loop_
_entity.id
_entity.type
_entity.pdbx_description
1 polymer ?
#
loop_
_entity_poly.entity_id
_entity_poly.type
_entity_poly.pdbx_seq_one_letter_code
_entity_poly.pdbx_strand_id
1 'polypeptide(L)'
;MINLYFSENKITVLGSIMTEKSVLPVFDSLDYKIIQHLHADGRSTAASIANLTSADVRTVRNRIARLIGMGAIRVTAIADPLSFGYQTAADIFLQVDPEQETMLIQRFLAMTEISYVAYGVGSGEISLEVRFKNNAELREFLVHTLPGIPGVNSVRHTLVPEILKNIDEWMPGEGDFNMEGFGLDSSPSPYERQDA
;
A
#
# COMPACT_ATOMS: atom_id res chain seq x y z
N MET A 1 12.45 6.65 9.61
CA MET A 1 12.99 6.87 8.25
C MET A 1 12.32 5.83 7.36
N ILE A 2 11.10 6.14 6.90
CA ILE A 2 10.36 5.28 5.96
C ILE A 2 11.08 5.44 4.63
N ASN A 3 11.81 4.42 4.23
CA ASN A 3 12.50 4.39 2.95
C ASN A 3 11.42 4.21 1.86
N LEU A 4 10.91 5.32 1.37
CA LEU A 4 10.08 5.37 0.18
C LEU A 4 10.95 4.94 -1.00
N TYR A 5 10.88 3.65 -1.35
CA TYR A 5 11.30 3.18 -2.66
C TYR A 5 10.31 3.72 -3.71
N PHE A 6 10.29 5.04 -3.86
CA PHE A 6 9.95 5.64 -5.14
C PHE A 6 11.23 5.57 -5.98
N SER A 7 11.32 4.58 -6.83
CA SER A 7 12.25 4.64 -7.95
C SER A 7 12.02 5.99 -8.64
N GLU A 8 13.09 6.71 -8.94
CA GLU A 8 13.07 8.03 -9.63
C GLU A 8 12.20 8.08 -10.89
N ASN A 9 11.74 6.93 -11.39
CA ASN A 9 10.89 6.77 -12.57
C ASN A 9 9.37 6.92 -12.31
N LYS A 10 8.85 7.02 -11.08
CA LYS A 10 7.38 7.09 -10.87
C LYS A 10 6.79 8.49 -10.94
N ILE A 11 7.58 9.54 -10.81
CA ILE A 11 7.10 10.93 -10.99
C ILE A 11 6.99 11.28 -12.49
N THR A 12 7.74 10.63 -13.36
CA THR A 12 7.63 10.78 -14.82
C THR A 12 6.35 10.16 -15.40
N VAL A 13 5.60 9.38 -14.62
CA VAL A 13 4.41 8.63 -15.07
C VAL A 13 3.16 9.50 -15.20
N LEU A 14 3.11 10.70 -14.64
CA LEU A 14 1.96 11.61 -14.82
C LEU A 14 1.74 12.04 -16.29
N GLY A 15 2.75 11.94 -17.14
CA GLY A 15 2.64 12.22 -18.59
C GLY A 15 2.48 10.98 -19.49
N SER A 16 2.59 9.76 -18.98
CA SER A 16 2.71 8.54 -19.81
C SER A 16 1.66 7.44 -19.52
N ILE A 17 0.57 7.75 -18.86
CA ILE A 17 -0.44 6.75 -18.45
C ILE A 17 -1.21 6.14 -19.64
N MET A 18 -0.99 6.58 -20.90
CA MET A 18 -1.87 6.22 -22.01
C MET A 18 -1.24 5.43 -23.18
N THR A 19 -0.01 4.94 -23.14
CA THR A 19 0.57 4.40 -24.40
C THR A 19 1.49 3.18 -24.35
N GLU A 20 1.59 2.41 -23.29
CA GLU A 20 2.22 1.10 -23.43
C GLU A 20 1.30 0.01 -22.86
N LYS A 21 0.86 -0.92 -23.74
CA LYS A 21 0.45 -2.27 -23.33
C LYS A 21 1.68 -2.92 -22.72
N SER A 22 1.97 -2.61 -21.44
CA SER A 22 2.88 -3.42 -20.67
C SER A 22 2.29 -4.83 -20.63
N VAL A 23 2.97 -5.80 -21.22
CA VAL A 23 2.61 -7.22 -21.04
C VAL A 23 2.76 -7.45 -19.54
N LEU A 24 1.62 -7.59 -18.86
CA LEU A 24 1.62 -7.90 -17.43
C LEU A 24 2.36 -9.21 -17.22
N PRO A 25 3.21 -9.31 -16.21
CA PRO A 25 3.89 -10.56 -15.92
C PRO A 25 2.87 -11.67 -15.64
N VAL A 26 3.10 -12.84 -16.20
CA VAL A 26 2.24 -13.99 -15.93
C VAL A 26 2.67 -14.60 -14.60
N PHE A 27 1.76 -14.64 -13.65
CA PHE A 27 1.90 -15.34 -12.37
C PHE A 27 1.20 -16.69 -12.45
N ASP A 28 1.76 -17.72 -11.82
CA ASP A 28 1.19 -19.04 -11.78
C ASP A 28 0.66 -19.41 -10.38
N SER A 29 0.09 -20.60 -10.26
CA SER A 29 -0.49 -21.11 -9.02
C SER A 29 0.52 -21.21 -7.86
N LEU A 30 1.81 -21.45 -8.16
CA LEU A 30 2.85 -21.45 -7.13
C LEU A 30 3.13 -20.03 -6.63
N ASP A 31 3.15 -19.05 -7.52
CA ASP A 31 3.28 -17.64 -7.14
C ASP A 31 2.11 -17.21 -6.25
N TYR A 32 0.87 -17.60 -6.58
CA TYR A 32 -0.30 -17.35 -5.74
C TYR A 32 -0.14 -17.90 -4.33
N LYS A 33 0.21 -19.19 -4.21
CA LYS A 33 0.42 -19.84 -2.90
C LYS A 33 1.56 -19.20 -2.10
N ILE A 34 2.65 -18.83 -2.75
CA ILE A 34 3.76 -18.10 -2.09
C ILE A 34 3.29 -16.77 -1.53
N ILE A 35 2.56 -15.98 -2.33
CA ILE A 35 2.02 -14.68 -1.91
C ILE A 35 1.06 -14.88 -0.74
N GLN A 36 0.14 -15.83 -0.83
CA GLN A 36 -0.83 -16.14 0.21
C GLN A 36 -0.15 -16.48 1.56
N HIS A 37 0.88 -17.33 1.54
CA HIS A 37 1.60 -17.68 2.77
C HIS A 37 2.39 -16.50 3.34
N LEU A 38 3.04 -15.69 2.51
CA LEU A 38 3.77 -14.50 2.94
C LEU A 38 2.84 -13.39 3.42
N HIS A 39 1.64 -13.30 2.87
CA HIS A 39 0.61 -12.37 3.31
C HIS A 39 0.06 -12.74 4.69
N ALA A 40 -0.16 -14.05 4.93
CA ALA A 40 -0.61 -14.54 6.23
C ALA A 40 0.48 -14.43 7.32
N ASP A 41 1.74 -14.73 6.99
CA ASP A 41 2.89 -14.54 7.87
C ASP A 41 4.13 -14.16 7.06
N GLY A 42 4.49 -12.88 7.09
CA GLY A 42 5.68 -12.36 6.41
C GLY A 42 7.01 -12.94 6.90
N ARG A 43 7.01 -13.73 8.00
CA ARG A 43 8.19 -14.47 8.50
C ARG A 43 8.29 -15.90 7.95
N SER A 44 7.32 -16.33 7.14
CA SER A 44 7.33 -17.65 6.51
C SER A 44 8.62 -17.89 5.74
N THR A 45 9.30 -19.00 6.02
CA THR A 45 10.54 -19.36 5.34
C THR A 45 10.26 -20.07 4.01
N ALA A 46 11.20 -19.97 3.06
CA ALA A 46 11.08 -20.70 1.80
C ALA A 46 10.96 -22.23 2.01
N ALA A 47 11.57 -22.77 3.08
CA ALA A 47 11.44 -24.18 3.43
C ALA A 47 10.03 -24.53 3.94
N SER A 48 9.44 -23.67 4.77
CA SER A 48 8.07 -23.86 5.25
C SER A 48 7.08 -23.81 4.09
N ILE A 49 7.18 -22.79 3.22
CA ILE A 49 6.32 -22.64 2.06
C ILE A 49 6.48 -23.82 1.08
N ALA A 50 7.71 -24.28 0.87
CA ALA A 50 7.99 -25.43 -0.01
C ALA A 50 7.28 -26.71 0.49
N ASN A 51 7.31 -26.97 1.79
CA ASN A 51 6.59 -28.09 2.39
C ASN A 51 5.07 -28.00 2.19
N LEU A 52 4.49 -26.80 2.37
CA LEU A 52 3.04 -26.57 2.23
C LEU A 52 2.57 -26.61 0.77
N THR A 53 3.46 -26.30 -0.16
CA THR A 53 3.12 -26.23 -1.61
C THR A 53 3.61 -27.45 -2.38
N SER A 54 4.26 -28.41 -1.74
CA SER A 54 4.92 -29.57 -2.37
C SER A 54 5.92 -29.19 -3.46
N ALA A 55 6.56 -28.01 -3.30
CA ALA A 55 7.54 -27.47 -4.23
C ALA A 55 8.97 -27.66 -3.67
N ASP A 56 9.98 -27.51 -4.54
CA ASP A 56 11.38 -27.51 -4.11
C ASP A 56 11.74 -26.15 -3.45
N VAL A 57 12.50 -26.21 -2.33
CA VAL A 57 12.91 -25.04 -1.55
C VAL A 57 13.66 -24.01 -2.40
N ARG A 58 14.52 -24.45 -3.32
CA ARG A 58 15.27 -23.58 -4.21
C ARG A 58 14.33 -22.87 -5.20
N THR A 59 13.33 -23.58 -5.70
CA THR A 59 12.29 -23.04 -6.56
C THR A 59 11.50 -21.95 -5.83
N VAL A 60 11.01 -22.21 -4.62
CA VAL A 60 10.29 -21.22 -3.81
C VAL A 60 11.15 -20.01 -3.53
N ARG A 61 12.42 -20.19 -3.14
CA ARG A 61 13.33 -19.05 -2.90
C ARG A 61 13.52 -18.19 -4.14
N ASN A 62 13.71 -18.80 -5.31
CA ASN A 62 13.87 -18.07 -6.57
C ASN A 62 12.61 -17.32 -6.96
N ARG A 63 11.41 -17.89 -6.72
CA ARG A 63 10.13 -17.24 -6.97
C ARG A 63 9.92 -16.05 -6.05
N ILE A 64 10.19 -16.17 -4.76
CA ILE A 64 10.14 -15.06 -3.81
C ILE A 64 11.06 -13.92 -4.27
N ALA A 65 12.31 -14.25 -4.62
CA ALA A 65 13.27 -13.25 -5.10
C ALA A 65 12.79 -12.56 -6.40
N ARG A 66 12.20 -13.32 -7.33
CA ARG A 66 11.61 -12.79 -8.56
C ARG A 66 10.45 -11.83 -8.26
N LEU A 67 9.48 -12.25 -7.42
CA LEU A 67 8.31 -11.45 -7.05
C LEU A 67 8.71 -10.12 -6.39
N ILE A 68 9.69 -10.17 -5.49
CA ILE A 68 10.25 -8.95 -4.86
C ILE A 68 10.99 -8.10 -5.88
N GLY A 69 11.85 -8.71 -6.72
CA GLY A 69 12.67 -7.99 -7.68
C GLY A 69 11.89 -7.27 -8.77
N MET A 70 10.71 -7.79 -9.15
CA MET A 70 9.80 -7.13 -10.08
C MET A 70 8.81 -6.16 -9.40
N GLY A 71 8.86 -6.04 -8.06
CA GLY A 71 7.96 -5.18 -7.30
C GLY A 71 6.53 -5.70 -7.17
N ALA A 72 6.27 -6.99 -7.49
CA ALA A 72 4.94 -7.59 -7.34
C ALA A 72 4.54 -7.74 -5.88
N ILE A 73 5.50 -8.01 -4.99
CA ILE A 73 5.31 -8.05 -3.54
C ILE A 73 6.41 -7.29 -2.81
N ARG A 74 6.08 -6.91 -1.57
CA ARG A 74 7.03 -6.34 -0.61
C ARG A 74 6.81 -6.99 0.75
N VAL A 75 7.88 -7.54 1.34
CA VAL A 75 7.85 -8.07 2.71
C VAL A 75 8.36 -6.98 3.64
N THR A 76 7.52 -6.54 4.58
CA THR A 76 7.83 -5.45 5.52
C THR A 76 7.11 -5.65 6.84
N ALA A 77 7.55 -4.95 7.89
CA ALA A 77 6.81 -4.82 9.13
C ALA A 77 5.84 -3.64 9.03
N ILE A 78 4.62 -3.85 9.50
CA ILE A 78 3.60 -2.80 9.62
C ILE A 78 3.46 -2.48 11.10
N ALA A 79 3.71 -1.22 11.45
CA ALA A 79 3.56 -0.75 12.82
C ALA A 79 2.09 -0.36 13.07
N ASP A 80 1.52 -0.83 14.17
CA ASP A 80 0.22 -0.37 14.62
C ASP A 80 0.31 1.02 15.26
N PRO A 81 -0.28 2.06 14.67
CA PRO A 81 -0.18 3.43 15.18
C PRO A 81 -0.71 3.58 16.60
N LEU A 82 -1.77 2.84 16.98
CA LEU A 82 -2.36 2.89 18.31
C LEU A 82 -1.37 2.43 19.39
N SER A 83 -0.59 1.38 19.11
CA SER A 83 0.47 0.88 19.99
C SER A 83 1.57 1.92 20.26
N PHE A 84 1.74 2.89 19.37
CA PHE A 84 2.67 4.01 19.50
C PHE A 84 1.99 5.29 20.01
N GLY A 85 0.72 5.22 20.42
CA GLY A 85 -0.05 6.33 20.98
C GLY A 85 -0.64 7.30 19.97
N TYR A 86 -0.68 6.98 18.67
CA TYR A 86 -1.36 7.77 17.64
C TYR A 86 -2.85 7.42 17.63
N GLN A 87 -3.63 8.15 18.41
CA GLN A 87 -5.05 7.87 18.68
C GLN A 87 -6.01 8.62 17.76
N THR A 88 -5.50 9.58 16.99
CA THR A 88 -6.31 10.42 16.11
C THR A 88 -5.87 10.22 14.67
N ALA A 89 -6.79 9.79 13.82
CA ALA A 89 -6.62 9.69 12.39
C ALA A 89 -7.65 10.58 11.66
N ALA A 90 -7.26 11.15 10.54
CA ALA A 90 -8.16 11.91 9.68
C ALA A 90 -7.79 11.77 8.22
N ASP A 91 -8.81 11.76 7.35
CA ASP A 91 -8.67 11.97 5.93
C ASP A 91 -8.78 13.45 5.62
N ILE A 92 -7.88 13.95 4.80
CA ILE A 92 -7.82 15.35 4.39
C ILE A 92 -7.82 15.41 2.87
N PHE A 93 -8.65 16.27 2.31
CA PHE A 93 -8.77 16.51 0.89
C PHE A 93 -8.41 17.97 0.61
N LEU A 94 -7.43 18.18 -0.25
CA LEU A 94 -6.87 19.49 -0.55
C LEU A 94 -7.11 19.83 -2.02
N GLN A 95 -7.66 21.04 -2.27
CA GLN A 95 -7.55 21.65 -3.60
C GLN A 95 -6.25 22.44 -3.64
N VAL A 96 -5.46 22.24 -4.68
CA VAL A 96 -4.13 22.85 -4.81
C VAL A 96 -3.99 23.58 -6.13
N ASP A 97 -3.06 24.54 -6.16
CA ASP A 97 -2.68 25.21 -7.41
C ASP A 97 -1.96 24.23 -8.32
N PRO A 98 -2.39 24.04 -9.58
CA PRO A 98 -1.77 23.11 -10.51
C PRO A 98 -0.28 23.36 -10.73
N GLU A 99 0.15 24.63 -10.71
CA GLU A 99 1.56 25.01 -10.88
C GLU A 99 2.45 24.58 -9.70
N GLN A 100 1.86 24.38 -8.52
CA GLN A 100 2.58 24.01 -7.30
C GLN A 100 2.40 22.54 -6.89
N GLU A 101 1.57 21.80 -7.60
CA GLU A 101 1.19 20.42 -7.30
C GLU A 101 2.39 19.51 -7.01
N THR A 102 3.35 19.45 -7.92
CA THR A 102 4.54 18.59 -7.75
C THR A 102 5.33 18.93 -6.49
N MET A 103 5.51 20.23 -6.22
CA MET A 103 6.20 20.70 -5.02
C MET A 103 5.42 20.34 -3.74
N LEU A 104 4.10 20.50 -3.77
CA LEU A 104 3.23 20.17 -2.64
C LEU A 104 3.24 18.67 -2.33
N ILE A 105 3.15 17.82 -3.37
CA ILE A 105 3.26 16.36 -3.21
C ILE A 105 4.59 16.00 -2.54
N GLN A 106 5.72 16.55 -3.01
CA GLN A 106 7.02 16.29 -2.38
C GLN A 106 7.07 16.74 -0.91
N ARG A 107 6.48 17.89 -0.61
CA ARG A 107 6.39 18.40 0.74
C ARG A 107 5.57 17.48 1.65
N PHE A 108 4.40 17.03 1.19
CA PHE A 108 3.55 16.11 1.96
C PHE A 108 4.20 14.74 2.16
N LEU A 109 4.89 14.22 1.16
CA LEU A 109 5.65 12.96 1.28
C LEU A 109 6.78 13.03 2.33
N ALA A 110 7.27 14.21 2.66
CA ALA A 110 8.32 14.41 3.67
C ALA A 110 7.77 14.61 5.10
N MET A 111 6.45 14.80 5.27
CA MET A 111 5.82 15.01 6.58
C MET A 111 5.60 13.67 7.28
N THR A 112 6.05 13.56 8.53
CA THR A 112 5.95 12.32 9.32
C THR A 112 4.55 12.02 9.82
N GLU A 113 3.70 13.04 9.92
CA GLU A 113 2.30 12.95 10.31
C GLU A 113 1.42 12.35 9.23
N ILE A 114 1.90 12.32 7.98
CA ILE A 114 1.16 11.83 6.83
C ILE A 114 1.52 10.39 6.56
N SER A 115 0.53 9.49 6.67
CA SER A 115 0.66 8.06 6.41
C SER A 115 0.34 7.68 4.97
N TYR A 116 -0.43 8.51 4.25
CA TYR A 116 -0.84 8.26 2.88
C TYR A 116 -0.98 9.57 2.10
N VAL A 117 -0.53 9.56 0.84
CA VAL A 117 -0.70 10.66 -0.12
C VAL A 117 -1.20 10.08 -1.44
N ALA A 118 -2.31 10.59 -1.96
CA ALA A 118 -2.76 10.30 -3.31
C ALA A 118 -3.15 11.59 -4.04
N TYR A 119 -3.04 11.54 -5.36
CA TYR A 119 -3.39 12.63 -6.25
C TYR A 119 -4.49 12.19 -7.22
N GLY A 120 -5.54 13.01 -7.33
CA GLY A 120 -6.67 12.78 -8.22
C GLY A 120 -6.44 13.43 -9.58
N VAL A 121 -6.27 12.61 -10.63
CA VAL A 121 -6.13 13.11 -11.99
C VAL A 121 -7.46 13.75 -12.45
N GLY A 122 -7.39 14.99 -12.91
CA GLY A 122 -8.54 15.74 -13.43
C GLY A 122 -9.26 16.61 -12.39
N SER A 123 -9.21 16.27 -11.12
CA SER A 123 -9.80 17.08 -10.03
C SER A 123 -8.83 18.09 -9.44
N GLY A 124 -7.50 17.86 -9.58
CA GLY A 124 -6.48 18.66 -8.88
C GLY A 124 -6.56 18.52 -7.37
N GLU A 125 -7.14 17.41 -6.88
CA GLU A 125 -7.30 17.13 -5.46
C GLU A 125 -6.17 16.21 -4.98
N ILE A 126 -5.56 16.60 -3.85
CA ILE A 126 -4.65 15.73 -3.10
C ILE A 126 -5.39 15.20 -1.89
N SER A 127 -5.40 13.88 -1.72
CA SER A 127 -5.90 13.21 -0.52
C SER A 127 -4.74 12.76 0.36
N LEU A 128 -4.88 13.02 1.66
CA LEU A 128 -3.92 12.67 2.70
C LEU A 128 -4.63 11.85 3.78
N GLU A 129 -3.97 10.83 4.32
CA GLU A 129 -4.31 10.27 5.61
C GLU A 129 -3.26 10.73 6.62
N VAL A 130 -3.70 11.24 7.76
CA VAL A 130 -2.83 11.78 8.80
C VAL A 130 -3.05 11.10 10.13
N ARG A 131 -1.98 11.07 10.95
CA ARG A 131 -1.97 10.44 12.26
C ARG A 131 -1.37 11.36 13.31
N PHE A 132 -2.10 11.56 14.41
CA PHE A 132 -1.69 12.40 15.54
C PHE A 132 -1.90 11.70 16.88
N LYS A 133 -1.19 12.14 17.90
CA LYS A 133 -1.36 11.63 19.27
C LYS A 133 -2.72 11.99 19.85
N ASN A 134 -3.25 13.15 19.48
CA ASN A 134 -4.51 13.69 20.02
C ASN A 134 -5.15 14.69 19.05
N ASN A 135 -6.40 15.04 19.34
CA ASN A 135 -7.18 15.99 18.54
C ASN A 135 -6.62 17.43 18.56
N ALA A 136 -5.85 17.82 19.58
CA ALA A 136 -5.26 19.15 19.63
C ALA A 136 -4.16 19.30 18.59
N GLU A 137 -3.32 18.28 18.41
CA GLU A 137 -2.28 18.24 17.37
C GLU A 137 -2.91 18.24 15.96
N LEU A 138 -3.97 17.44 15.74
CA LEU A 138 -4.71 17.48 14.47
C LEU A 138 -5.27 18.88 14.21
N ARG A 139 -5.86 19.52 15.19
CA ARG A 139 -6.40 20.89 15.05
C ARG A 139 -5.32 21.89 14.68
N GLU A 140 -4.16 21.82 15.34
CA GLU A 140 -3.01 22.67 15.02
C GLU A 140 -2.58 22.51 13.57
N PHE A 141 -2.50 21.27 13.11
CA PHE A 141 -2.16 20.94 11.72
C PHE A 141 -3.18 21.50 10.72
N LEU A 142 -4.49 21.34 10.99
CA LEU A 142 -5.56 21.79 10.11
C LEU A 142 -5.72 23.32 10.07
N VAL A 143 -5.48 24.00 11.20
CA VAL A 143 -5.73 25.45 11.33
C VAL A 143 -4.50 26.27 10.99
N HIS A 144 -3.32 25.80 11.31
CA HIS A 144 -2.09 26.60 11.19
C HIS A 144 -1.10 26.02 10.17
N THR A 145 -0.91 24.69 10.14
CA THR A 145 0.11 24.09 9.26
C THR A 145 -0.35 24.08 7.80
N LEU A 146 -1.47 23.45 7.50
CA LEU A 146 -1.96 23.28 6.12
C LEU A 146 -2.30 24.63 5.44
N PRO A 147 -3.07 25.55 6.06
CA PRO A 147 -3.39 26.82 5.42
C PRO A 147 -2.18 27.73 5.23
N GLY A 148 -1.12 27.51 6.00
CA GLY A 148 0.15 28.22 5.85
C GLY A 148 1.02 27.74 4.69
N ILE A 149 0.62 26.68 3.98
CA ILE A 149 1.36 26.16 2.84
C ILE A 149 0.90 26.86 1.56
N PRO A 150 1.79 27.62 0.88
CA PRO A 150 1.42 28.27 -0.39
C PRO A 150 0.95 27.25 -1.43
N GLY A 151 -0.12 27.57 -2.15
CA GLY A 151 -0.71 26.69 -3.16
C GLY A 151 -1.80 25.74 -2.63
N VAL A 152 -2.04 25.71 -1.31
CA VAL A 152 -3.20 25.02 -0.72
C VAL A 152 -4.37 25.99 -0.70
N ASN A 153 -5.42 25.73 -1.51
CA ASN A 153 -6.55 26.64 -1.70
C ASN A 153 -7.74 26.30 -0.81
N SER A 154 -7.97 25.03 -0.55
CA SER A 154 -9.10 24.53 0.23
C SER A 154 -8.74 23.26 0.99
N VAL A 155 -9.24 23.16 2.21
CA VAL A 155 -9.00 22.00 3.09
C VAL A 155 -10.36 21.48 3.56
N ARG A 156 -10.63 20.22 3.25
CA ARG A 156 -11.76 19.46 3.76
C ARG A 156 -11.20 18.25 4.52
N HIS A 157 -11.79 17.90 5.64
CA HIS A 157 -11.30 16.77 6.44
C HIS A 157 -12.44 15.98 7.05
N THR A 158 -12.14 14.73 7.38
CA THR A 158 -13.05 13.81 8.10
C THR A 158 -12.23 13.04 9.13
N LEU A 159 -12.69 13.00 10.37
CA LEU A 159 -12.12 12.11 11.39
C LEU A 159 -12.40 10.66 11.01
N VAL A 160 -11.38 9.81 11.15
CA VAL A 160 -11.47 8.37 10.90
C VAL A 160 -11.33 7.65 12.24
N PRO A 161 -12.44 7.27 12.89
CA PRO A 161 -12.39 6.61 14.19
C PRO A 161 -11.83 5.18 14.08
N GLU A 162 -12.04 4.51 12.94
CA GLU A 162 -11.62 3.14 12.71
C GLU A 162 -11.40 2.90 11.22
N ILE A 163 -10.33 2.19 10.88
CA ILE A 163 -10.06 1.70 9.53
C ILE A 163 -10.54 0.25 9.47
N LEU A 164 -11.58 -0.01 8.68
CA LEU A 164 -12.19 -1.33 8.59
C LEU A 164 -11.43 -2.29 7.67
N LYS A 165 -10.64 -1.73 6.73
CA LYS A 165 -9.76 -2.49 5.83
C LYS A 165 -8.67 -1.59 5.28
N ASN A 166 -7.45 -2.08 5.27
CA ASN A 166 -6.29 -1.35 4.73
C ASN A 166 -5.64 -2.10 3.56
N ILE A 167 -4.71 -1.45 2.86
CA ILE A 167 -4.00 -2.03 1.70
C ILE A 167 -3.16 -3.25 2.07
N ASP A 168 -2.67 -3.34 3.29
CA ASP A 168 -1.92 -4.48 3.81
C ASP A 168 -2.78 -5.75 3.98
N GLU A 169 -4.11 -5.60 3.97
CA GLU A 169 -5.07 -6.70 3.96
C GLU A 169 -5.55 -7.07 2.53
N TRP A 170 -5.07 -6.35 1.51
CA TRP A 170 -5.45 -6.64 0.13
C TRP A 170 -4.55 -7.71 -0.49
N MET A 171 -5.18 -8.65 -1.15
CA MET A 171 -4.51 -9.70 -1.93
C MET A 171 -5.18 -9.85 -3.30
N PRO A 172 -4.44 -10.06 -4.40
CA PRO A 172 -5.02 -10.35 -5.70
C PRO A 172 -5.83 -11.66 -5.65
N GLY A 173 -6.91 -11.71 -6.44
CA GLY A 173 -7.76 -12.91 -6.54
C GLY A 173 -7.10 -14.04 -7.33
N GLU A 174 -7.59 -15.28 -7.17
CA GLU A 174 -7.10 -16.44 -7.93
C GLU A 174 -7.16 -16.23 -9.44
N GLY A 175 -8.17 -15.49 -9.92
CA GLY A 175 -8.33 -15.18 -11.35
C GLY A 175 -7.22 -14.33 -11.96
N ASP A 176 -6.38 -13.71 -11.15
CA ASP A 176 -5.21 -12.92 -11.59
C ASP A 176 -3.99 -13.82 -11.88
N PHE A 177 -4.11 -15.12 -11.63
CA PHE A 177 -3.04 -16.11 -11.78
C PHE A 177 -3.40 -17.17 -12.83
N ASN A 178 -2.41 -17.67 -13.57
CA ASN A 178 -2.60 -18.84 -14.40
C ASN A 178 -2.60 -20.10 -13.54
N MET A 179 -3.77 -20.66 -13.29
CA MET A 179 -3.97 -21.85 -12.46
C MET A 179 -3.80 -23.17 -13.23
N GLU A 180 -3.44 -23.14 -14.52
CA GLU A 180 -3.22 -24.34 -15.33
C GLU A 180 -2.02 -25.15 -14.80
N GLY A 181 -2.24 -26.42 -14.45
CA GLY A 181 -1.18 -27.38 -14.10
C GLY A 181 -1.04 -27.75 -12.61
N PHE A 182 -1.83 -27.17 -11.71
CA PHE A 182 -1.91 -27.64 -10.33
C PHE A 182 -3.29 -28.21 -10.03
N GLY A 183 -3.32 -29.48 -9.59
CA GLY A 183 -4.54 -30.11 -9.08
C GLY A 183 -5.19 -29.25 -8.01
N LEU A 184 -6.49 -29.01 -8.15
CA LEU A 184 -7.31 -28.29 -7.18
C LEU A 184 -7.28 -29.03 -5.83
N ASP A 185 -6.34 -28.66 -4.97
CA ASP A 185 -6.45 -29.01 -3.56
C ASP A 185 -7.42 -27.99 -2.93
N SER A 186 -8.63 -28.47 -2.64
CA SER A 186 -9.71 -27.69 -2.04
C SER A 186 -9.50 -27.46 -0.55
N SER A 187 -8.32 -26.98 -0.17
CA SER A 187 -8.08 -26.54 1.20
C SER A 187 -8.77 -25.21 1.42
N PRO A 188 -9.58 -25.04 2.49
CA PRO A 188 -10.26 -23.78 2.76
C PRO A 188 -9.27 -22.64 2.95
N SER A 189 -9.62 -21.48 2.43
CA SER A 189 -8.86 -20.22 2.58
C SER A 189 -8.60 -19.94 4.07
N PRO A 190 -7.38 -19.55 4.49
CA PRO A 190 -7.10 -19.15 5.86
C PRO A 190 -7.85 -17.88 6.29
N TYR A 191 -8.61 -17.25 5.39
CA TYR A 191 -9.39 -16.04 5.62
C TYR A 191 -10.88 -16.27 5.87
N GLU A 192 -11.37 -17.52 5.92
CA GLU A 192 -12.71 -17.75 6.45
C GLU A 192 -12.71 -17.45 7.94
N ARG A 193 -13.24 -16.28 8.30
CA ARG A 193 -13.47 -15.89 9.70
C ARG A 193 -14.34 -16.97 10.34
N GLN A 194 -13.85 -17.54 11.41
CA GLN A 194 -14.69 -18.27 12.35
C GLN A 194 -15.51 -17.21 13.09
N ASP A 195 -16.68 -16.89 12.56
CA ASP A 195 -17.73 -16.22 13.31
C ASP A 195 -18.27 -17.23 14.31
N ALA A 196 -17.88 -17.11 15.58
CA ALA A 196 -18.50 -17.73 16.72
C ALA A 196 -18.40 -16.80 17.93
#